data_1617a4bbdbc3b7d33b6c8479c99c31e6
#
_entry.id   1617a4bbdbc3b7d33b6c8479c99c31e6
#
_cell.length_a   1.000
_cell.length_b   1.000
_cell.length_c   1.000
_cell.angle_alpha   90.00
_cell.angle_beta   90.00
_cell.angle_gamma   90.00
#
_symmetry.space_group_name_H-M   'P 1'
#
loop_
_entity.id
_entity.type
_entity.pdbx_description
1 polymer ?
#
loop_
_entity_poly.entity_id
_entity_poly.type
_entity_poly.pdbx_seq_one_letter_code
_entity_poly.pdbx_strand_id
1 'polypeptide(L)'
;MQRNKRIPLCLALCAALMLTLLVSCGGKGNPTGTDTDAPRATAEATGKETETDAPVPAAGIAIAADGEVKYRMVYPDDSGAMFQALGDELADLVRTLVGIRPAVQRESVAERSERPSVYIGFCRATERAGLTDGVPCNGYRMAERDGNLYLVASVSDALTAAGNRFKRILRAGAKDGSITVTVEEQSYTVSSKAEKIPALNAALTVYGYDTGEDSYQMVFPNAQKSDFEAYCALLTEKGYTVREQRSVQGLEYAAYGKDEDMLFVTLSCGELRVQYDPLSACWLGTQPSAGAVCETTGYLMGVWGGGDFENGMAMFYLLSDGTFLVFDGGHNASDADNLYARLRDIATENGIAEVRISAWVITHFHSDHAGAFDSFVAKYSDSVKIDRAVFGVTSLDQGNDATSGSSLAATAQAAMQRHQPNAAVVRLHTGQQLTLGDMTLEVLYTASDLAVGSLNDYNDASMVMRLSVNGKTILMTGDAAPATWNLLAKKYGSYLKSDYLQVPHHGARGGGTVEAYRLIAPDELFWPAGENLFRYVRYTQNIEPCKYLTDTVSNDKIHLAGVNGKLTSFRFR
;
A
#
# COMPACT_ATOMS: atom_id res chain seq x y z
N MET A 1 49.56 -36.17 -20.85
CA MET A 1 48.35 -35.63 -21.45
C MET A 1 47.53 -34.98 -20.34
N GLN A 2 47.79 -33.70 -20.07
CA GLN A 2 47.05 -32.87 -19.10
C GLN A 2 45.91 -32.16 -19.86
N ARG A 3 44.66 -32.41 -19.49
CA ARG A 3 43.50 -31.64 -19.93
C ARG A 3 43.22 -30.55 -18.91
N ASN A 4 43.56 -29.32 -19.30
CA ASN A 4 43.16 -28.10 -18.58
C ASN A 4 41.63 -27.99 -18.52
N LYS A 5 41.06 -28.02 -17.35
CA LYS A 5 39.67 -27.60 -17.09
C LYS A 5 39.67 -26.07 -16.96
N ARG A 6 39.26 -25.36 -17.98
CA ARG A 6 38.86 -23.94 -17.89
C ARG A 6 37.44 -23.94 -17.38
N ILE A 7 37.22 -23.56 -16.12
CA ILE A 7 35.93 -23.16 -15.58
C ILE A 7 35.67 -21.75 -16.13
N PRO A 8 34.52 -21.46 -16.73
CA PRO A 8 34.25 -20.13 -17.25
C PRO A 8 34.20 -19.12 -16.12
N LEU A 9 34.92 -18.05 -16.25
CA LEU A 9 35.03 -16.92 -15.32
C LEU A 9 33.68 -16.21 -15.10
N CYS A 10 32.69 -16.39 -15.99
CA CYS A 10 31.34 -15.82 -15.89
C CYS A 10 30.53 -16.29 -14.71
N LEU A 11 30.68 -17.56 -14.26
CA LEU A 11 29.92 -18.06 -13.10
C LEU A 11 30.33 -17.42 -11.78
N ALA A 12 31.58 -16.97 -11.67
CA ALA A 12 32.10 -16.28 -10.49
C ALA A 12 31.65 -14.81 -10.44
N LEU A 13 31.45 -14.15 -11.60
CA LEU A 13 30.96 -12.77 -11.67
C LEU A 13 29.48 -12.68 -11.37
N CYS A 14 28.66 -13.63 -11.85
CA CYS A 14 27.23 -13.66 -11.56
C CYS A 14 26.93 -13.90 -10.08
N ALA A 15 27.70 -14.75 -9.40
CA ALA A 15 27.59 -14.93 -7.96
C ALA A 15 27.99 -13.68 -7.16
N ALA A 16 28.95 -12.90 -7.67
CA ALA A 16 29.39 -11.65 -7.05
C ALA A 16 28.37 -10.51 -7.23
N LEU A 17 27.68 -10.44 -8.38
CA LEU A 17 26.61 -9.44 -8.60
C LEU A 17 25.36 -9.74 -7.77
N MET A 18 24.98 -11.00 -7.59
CA MET A 18 23.85 -11.37 -6.72
C MET A 18 24.18 -11.20 -5.23
N LEU A 19 25.45 -11.31 -4.82
CA LEU A 19 25.88 -11.00 -3.45
C LEU A 19 25.92 -9.49 -3.17
N THR A 20 26.11 -8.65 -4.17
CA THR A 20 26.07 -7.18 -4.00
C THR A 20 24.66 -6.64 -3.81
N LEU A 21 23.66 -7.33 -4.29
CA LEU A 21 22.24 -7.01 -3.99
C LEU A 21 21.81 -7.46 -2.59
N LEU A 22 22.53 -8.40 -1.96
CA LEU A 22 22.25 -8.90 -0.60
C LEU A 22 23.11 -8.25 0.50
N VAL A 23 24.09 -7.41 0.17
CA VAL A 23 25.07 -6.83 1.12
C VAL A 23 24.97 -5.30 1.24
N SER A 24 23.96 -4.68 0.65
CA SER A 24 23.72 -3.23 0.83
C SER A 24 23.04 -2.85 2.16
N CYS A 25 22.91 -3.77 3.10
CA CYS A 25 22.44 -3.47 4.45
C CYS A 25 23.55 -3.69 5.47
N GLY A 26 24.49 -2.74 5.57
CA GLY A 26 25.40 -2.71 6.70
C GLY A 26 26.80 -2.16 6.38
N GLY A 27 26.99 -0.88 6.49
CA GLY A 27 28.30 -0.25 6.42
C GLY A 27 28.33 1.11 7.06
N LYS A 28 28.77 1.17 8.31
CA LYS A 28 29.15 2.40 9.01
C LYS A 28 30.37 3.03 8.33
N GLY A 29 30.30 4.31 8.01
CA GLY A 29 31.45 5.12 7.60
C GLY A 29 31.18 6.58 7.87
N ASN A 30 32.00 7.17 8.72
CA ASN A 30 31.90 8.51 9.32
C ASN A 30 32.32 9.64 8.34
N PRO A 31 31.99 10.89 8.63
CA PRO A 31 31.78 11.97 7.68
C PRO A 31 32.97 12.94 7.57
N THR A 32 33.04 13.66 6.47
CA THR A 32 33.66 15.00 6.44
C THR A 32 32.83 15.91 5.57
N GLY A 33 32.43 16.98 6.18
CA GLY A 33 31.57 18.06 5.90
C GLY A 33 31.64 18.80 4.56
N THR A 34 30.55 19.43 4.25
CA THR A 34 30.42 20.91 4.22
C THR A 34 28.93 21.26 4.07
N ASP A 35 28.50 22.20 4.86
CA ASP A 35 27.17 22.81 4.91
C ASP A 35 26.75 23.42 3.57
N THR A 36 25.49 23.19 3.17
CA THR A 36 24.62 24.27 2.65
C THR A 36 23.18 23.96 3.02
N ASP A 37 22.62 24.78 3.87
CA ASP A 37 21.23 24.81 4.31
C ASP A 37 20.26 25.00 3.14
N ALA A 38 19.26 24.11 3.07
CA ALA A 38 17.96 24.42 2.49
C ALA A 38 16.86 23.91 3.43
N PRO A 39 15.86 24.71 3.79
CA PRO A 39 14.94 24.41 4.86
C PRO A 39 13.92 23.36 4.41
N ARG A 40 13.88 22.28 5.15
CA ARG A 40 12.81 21.27 5.11
C ARG A 40 11.56 21.89 5.74
N ALA A 41 10.57 22.21 4.92
CA ALA A 41 9.28 22.69 5.39
C ALA A 41 8.53 21.54 6.08
N THR A 42 8.55 21.56 7.40
CA THR A 42 7.56 20.86 8.22
C THR A 42 6.29 21.69 8.17
N ALA A 43 5.22 21.14 7.62
CA ALA A 43 3.90 21.73 7.68
C ALA A 43 3.43 21.72 9.14
N GLU A 44 3.64 22.82 9.84
CA GLU A 44 2.95 23.09 11.09
C GLU A 44 1.50 23.48 10.77
N ALA A 45 0.57 22.70 11.28
CA ALA A 45 -0.84 23.06 11.28
C ALA A 45 -1.03 24.28 12.19
N THR A 46 -1.10 25.46 11.61
CA THR A 46 -1.43 26.71 12.32
C THR A 46 -2.95 26.83 12.45
N GLY A 47 -3.52 26.18 13.47
CA GLY A 47 -4.82 26.59 14.02
C GLY A 47 -4.65 27.88 14.81
N LYS A 48 -5.28 28.96 14.41
CA LYS A 48 -5.38 30.20 15.19
C LYS A 48 -6.17 29.93 16.46
N GLU A 49 -5.49 29.90 17.60
CA GLU A 49 -6.12 29.99 18.92
C GLU A 49 -6.53 31.46 19.17
N THR A 50 -7.81 31.69 19.37
CA THR A 50 -8.32 32.94 19.95
C THR A 50 -8.24 32.81 21.47
N GLU A 51 -7.36 33.60 22.10
CA GLU A 51 -7.33 33.74 23.55
C GLU A 51 -8.65 34.35 24.08
N THR A 52 -9.33 33.61 24.92
CA THR A 52 -10.35 34.15 25.83
C THR A 52 -9.95 33.84 27.26
N ASP A 53 -10.15 34.82 28.12
CA ASP A 53 -9.82 34.97 29.54
C ASP A 53 -9.50 33.68 30.32
N ALA A 54 -8.32 33.69 30.98
CA ALA A 54 -7.76 32.58 31.74
C ALA A 54 -8.55 32.30 33.03
N PRO A 55 -9.01 31.05 33.24
CA PRO A 55 -9.49 30.58 34.53
C PRO A 55 -8.29 30.35 35.47
N VAL A 56 -8.54 30.50 36.79
CA VAL A 56 -7.62 30.24 37.87
C VAL A 56 -6.90 28.89 37.70
N PRO A 57 -5.56 28.80 37.82
CA PRO A 57 -4.87 27.53 37.56
C PRO A 57 -5.33 26.46 38.54
N ALA A 58 -5.82 25.34 38.02
CA ALA A 58 -6.03 24.12 38.78
C ALA A 58 -4.67 23.67 39.40
N ALA A 59 -4.67 23.16 40.62
CA ALA A 59 -3.47 22.66 41.26
C ALA A 59 -2.85 21.56 40.38
N GLY A 60 -1.60 21.73 39.93
CA GLY A 60 -0.94 20.82 39.01
C GLY A 60 -0.81 19.41 39.60
N ILE A 61 -0.87 18.39 38.76
CA ILE A 61 -0.72 16.99 39.14
C ILE A 61 0.75 16.60 39.12
N ALA A 62 1.26 16.05 40.24
CA ALA A 62 2.62 15.54 40.31
C ALA A 62 2.75 14.15 39.69
N ILE A 63 3.27 14.04 38.46
CA ILE A 63 3.63 12.78 37.82
C ILE A 63 4.82 12.13 38.49
N ALA A 64 5.82 12.94 38.88
CA ALA A 64 6.99 12.50 39.61
C ALA A 64 7.37 13.58 40.63
N ALA A 65 7.66 13.18 41.85
CA ALA A 65 8.15 14.05 42.93
C ALA A 65 8.90 13.21 43.98
N ASP A 66 9.81 13.87 44.74
CA ASP A 66 10.53 13.26 45.88
C ASP A 66 11.31 11.98 45.51
N GLY A 67 11.82 11.88 44.27
CA GLY A 67 12.55 10.72 43.80
C GLY A 67 11.66 9.53 43.46
N GLU A 68 10.35 9.73 43.33
CA GLU A 68 9.38 8.66 42.94
C GLU A 68 8.55 9.10 41.73
N VAL A 69 8.24 8.13 40.84
CA VAL A 69 7.21 8.26 39.82
C VAL A 69 5.89 7.75 40.38
N LYS A 70 4.90 8.62 40.45
CA LYS A 70 3.59 8.35 41.08
C LYS A 70 2.61 7.70 40.10
N TYR A 71 2.79 7.91 38.81
CA TYR A 71 1.88 7.46 37.73
C TYR A 71 2.45 6.25 36.96
N ARG A 72 1.58 5.51 36.34
CA ARG A 72 1.87 4.48 35.32
C ARG A 72 1.15 4.84 34.02
N MET A 73 1.61 4.26 32.89
CA MET A 73 0.95 4.36 31.58
C MET A 73 0.07 3.12 31.39
N VAL A 74 -1.18 3.32 31.00
CA VAL A 74 -2.17 2.24 30.87
C VAL A 74 -2.81 2.31 29.49
N TYR A 75 -2.87 1.17 28.80
CA TYR A 75 -3.47 1.02 27.47
C TYR A 75 -4.51 -0.10 27.44
N PRO A 76 -5.48 -0.10 26.49
CA PRO A 76 -6.55 -1.09 26.41
C PRO A 76 -6.02 -2.51 26.19
N ASP A 77 -6.72 -3.53 26.71
CA ASP A 77 -6.32 -4.94 26.59
C ASP A 77 -6.30 -5.42 25.14
N ASP A 78 -7.31 -5.05 24.35
CA ASP A 78 -7.52 -5.48 22.97
C ASP A 78 -7.10 -4.43 21.95
N SER A 79 -6.15 -3.56 22.32
CA SER A 79 -5.66 -2.49 21.45
C SER A 79 -4.48 -2.92 20.59
N GLY A 80 -4.29 -2.23 19.46
CA GLY A 80 -3.13 -2.41 18.62
C GLY A 80 -1.82 -1.96 19.25
N ALA A 81 -0.71 -2.36 18.65
CA ALA A 81 0.65 -2.08 19.14
C ALA A 81 0.95 -0.58 19.34
N MET A 82 0.27 0.32 18.61
CA MET A 82 0.48 1.76 18.71
C MET A 82 0.16 2.35 20.09
N PHE A 83 -0.82 1.79 20.83
CA PHE A 83 -1.18 2.26 22.16
C PHE A 83 -0.09 1.93 23.19
N GLN A 84 0.43 0.71 23.11
CA GLN A 84 1.59 0.32 23.91
C GLN A 84 2.82 1.14 23.56
N ALA A 85 3.11 1.34 22.26
CA ALA A 85 4.25 2.11 21.80
C ALA A 85 4.21 3.55 22.32
N LEU A 86 3.05 4.22 22.29
CA LEU A 86 2.91 5.55 22.89
C LEU A 86 3.14 5.52 24.41
N GLY A 87 2.61 4.51 25.10
CA GLY A 87 2.88 4.33 26.53
C GLY A 87 4.37 4.20 26.83
N ASP A 88 5.09 3.42 26.03
CA ASP A 88 6.54 3.23 26.16
C ASP A 88 7.32 4.53 25.86
N GLU A 89 6.95 5.29 24.83
CA GLU A 89 7.55 6.60 24.51
C GLU A 89 7.35 7.61 25.63
N LEU A 90 6.16 7.69 26.23
CA LEU A 90 5.88 8.57 27.35
C LEU A 90 6.67 8.15 28.61
N ALA A 91 6.75 6.86 28.89
CA ALA A 91 7.52 6.31 30.00
C ALA A 91 9.03 6.60 29.84
N ASP A 92 9.56 6.46 28.63
CA ASP A 92 10.97 6.76 28.33
C ASP A 92 11.27 8.26 28.41
N LEU A 93 10.32 9.12 28.02
CA LEU A 93 10.45 10.55 28.23
C LEU A 93 10.50 10.89 29.72
N VAL A 94 9.61 10.34 30.55
CA VAL A 94 9.63 10.55 32.01
C VAL A 94 10.97 10.07 32.57
N ARG A 95 11.47 8.89 32.17
CA ARG A 95 12.82 8.44 32.58
C ARG A 95 13.90 9.43 32.19
N THR A 96 13.84 10.01 31.02
CA THR A 96 14.82 11.00 30.56
C THR A 96 14.78 12.25 31.39
N LEU A 97 13.59 12.69 31.87
CA LEU A 97 13.41 13.92 32.63
C LEU A 97 13.73 13.77 34.10
N VAL A 98 13.45 12.62 34.73
CA VAL A 98 13.59 12.44 36.20
C VAL A 98 14.38 11.17 36.59
N GLY A 99 14.94 10.42 35.65
CA GLY A 99 15.79 9.26 35.94
C GLY A 99 15.04 7.95 36.20
N ILE A 100 13.72 7.97 36.37
CA ILE A 100 12.90 6.80 36.73
C ILE A 100 11.84 6.55 35.66
N ARG A 101 11.74 5.31 35.16
CA ARG A 101 10.76 4.91 34.13
C ARG A 101 9.45 4.45 34.78
N PRO A 102 8.30 5.04 34.44
CA PRO A 102 6.98 4.52 34.80
C PRO A 102 6.75 3.10 34.27
N ALA A 103 5.91 2.34 34.95
CA ALA A 103 5.40 1.09 34.41
C ALA A 103 4.44 1.36 33.22
N VAL A 104 4.52 0.54 32.18
CA VAL A 104 3.58 0.51 31.05
C VAL A 104 2.82 -0.81 31.13
N GLN A 105 1.50 -0.76 31.20
CA GLN A 105 0.67 -1.92 31.52
C GLN A 105 -0.63 -1.94 30.72
N ARG A 106 -1.13 -3.14 30.45
CA ARG A 106 -2.51 -3.33 29.98
C ARG A 106 -3.49 -2.96 31.08
N GLU A 107 -4.70 -2.55 30.70
CA GLU A 107 -5.74 -2.14 31.62
C GLU A 107 -6.11 -3.24 32.64
N SER A 108 -6.28 -4.50 32.21
CA SER A 108 -6.58 -5.63 33.10
C SER A 108 -5.52 -5.89 34.16
N VAL A 109 -4.27 -5.54 33.88
CA VAL A 109 -3.17 -5.62 34.86
C VAL A 109 -3.23 -4.41 35.81
N ALA A 110 -3.51 -3.24 35.27
CA ALA A 110 -3.58 -1.99 36.03
C ALA A 110 -4.75 -1.98 37.04
N GLU A 111 -5.88 -2.55 36.72
CA GLU A 111 -7.06 -2.65 37.62
C GLU A 111 -6.82 -3.45 38.90
N ARG A 112 -5.72 -4.21 38.99
CA ARG A 112 -5.36 -4.99 40.19
C ARG A 112 -4.77 -4.16 41.33
N SER A 113 -4.52 -2.88 41.14
CA SER A 113 -3.95 -1.98 42.15
C SER A 113 -4.42 -0.54 41.98
N GLU A 114 -4.68 0.11 43.09
CA GLU A 114 -5.06 1.53 43.13
C GLU A 114 -3.79 2.39 42.98
N ARG A 115 -3.43 2.77 41.77
CA ARG A 115 -2.35 3.69 41.47
C ARG A 115 -2.79 4.69 40.42
N PRO A 116 -2.48 5.97 40.57
CA PRO A 116 -2.80 6.97 39.55
C PRO A 116 -2.22 6.57 38.18
N SER A 117 -2.99 6.81 37.15
CA SER A 117 -2.69 6.31 35.81
C SER A 117 -2.85 7.39 34.75
N VAL A 118 -2.03 7.31 33.70
CA VAL A 118 -2.27 7.96 32.42
C VAL A 118 -2.91 6.91 31.51
N TYR A 119 -4.20 7.03 31.26
CA TYR A 119 -4.95 6.14 30.38
C TYR A 119 -4.83 6.60 28.94
N ILE A 120 -4.50 5.68 28.03
CA ILE A 120 -4.21 5.94 26.62
C ILE A 120 -5.25 5.19 25.78
N GLY A 121 -6.04 5.90 24.97
CA GLY A 121 -7.07 5.33 24.11
C GLY A 121 -8.39 5.07 24.84
N PHE A 122 -9.24 4.24 24.22
CA PHE A 122 -10.55 3.84 24.75
C PHE A 122 -10.38 2.66 25.72
N CYS A 123 -10.21 2.97 27.00
CA CYS A 123 -10.15 2.01 28.09
C CYS A 123 -11.50 1.93 28.81
N ARG A 124 -11.79 0.86 29.54
CA ARG A 124 -12.94 0.80 30.46
C ARG A 124 -12.93 1.96 31.48
N ALA A 125 -11.73 2.42 31.85
CA ALA A 125 -11.58 3.59 32.72
C ALA A 125 -12.04 4.88 32.04
N THR A 126 -11.76 5.08 30.74
CA THR A 126 -12.23 6.24 29.97
C THR A 126 -13.74 6.22 29.77
N GLU A 127 -14.35 5.04 29.58
CA GLU A 127 -15.79 4.86 29.52
C GLU A 127 -16.45 5.19 30.86
N ARG A 128 -15.93 4.63 31.98
CA ARG A 128 -16.45 4.92 33.33
C ARG A 128 -16.33 6.41 33.69
N ALA A 129 -15.33 7.08 33.19
CA ALA A 129 -15.17 8.53 33.39
C ALA A 129 -16.07 9.37 32.47
N GLY A 130 -16.83 8.76 31.55
CA GLY A 130 -17.69 9.47 30.60
C GLY A 130 -16.91 10.30 29.57
N LEU A 131 -15.70 9.91 29.23
CA LEU A 131 -14.80 10.68 28.37
C LEU A 131 -14.78 10.18 26.90
N THR A 132 -15.47 9.09 26.61
CA THR A 132 -15.55 8.51 25.25
C THR A 132 -16.57 9.21 24.36
N ASP A 133 -17.66 9.71 24.94
CA ASP A 133 -18.72 10.37 24.20
C ASP A 133 -18.27 11.75 23.68
N GLY A 134 -18.56 12.01 22.41
CA GLY A 134 -18.24 13.29 21.78
C GLY A 134 -16.77 13.51 21.45
N VAL A 135 -15.92 12.45 21.51
CA VAL A 135 -14.59 12.50 20.93
C VAL A 135 -14.73 12.42 19.41
N PRO A 136 -14.24 13.40 18.64
CA PRO A 136 -14.27 13.31 17.18
C PRO A 136 -13.48 12.09 16.69
N CYS A 137 -13.97 11.41 15.64
CA CYS A 137 -13.26 10.24 15.07
C CYS A 137 -11.83 10.60 14.61
N ASN A 138 -11.67 11.81 14.09
CA ASN A 138 -10.40 12.39 13.64
C ASN A 138 -9.71 13.25 14.72
N GLY A 139 -10.08 13.08 15.99
CA GLY A 139 -9.61 13.90 17.08
C GLY A 139 -9.32 13.13 18.35
N TYR A 140 -8.95 13.87 19.39
CA TYR A 140 -8.69 13.33 20.71
C TYR A 140 -9.24 14.25 21.80
N ARG A 141 -9.47 13.66 22.98
CA ARG A 141 -9.75 14.41 24.22
C ARG A 141 -8.63 14.17 25.21
N MET A 142 -8.22 15.23 25.89
CA MET A 142 -7.40 15.16 27.07
C MET A 142 -8.20 15.61 28.27
N ALA A 143 -8.07 14.92 29.39
CA ALA A 143 -8.77 15.25 30.62
C ALA A 143 -8.00 14.82 31.86
N GLU A 144 -8.32 15.45 32.98
CA GLU A 144 -8.01 14.97 34.32
C GLU A 144 -9.33 14.67 35.03
N ARG A 145 -9.44 13.49 35.63
CA ARG A 145 -10.57 13.10 36.46
C ARG A 145 -10.11 12.18 37.59
N ASP A 146 -10.53 12.51 38.82
CA ASP A 146 -10.25 11.71 40.02
C ASP A 146 -8.77 11.34 40.17
N GLY A 147 -7.88 12.30 39.90
CA GLY A 147 -6.44 12.14 39.98
C GLY A 147 -5.84 11.24 38.88
N ASN A 148 -6.58 10.88 37.86
CA ASN A 148 -6.08 10.18 36.67
C ASN A 148 -6.04 11.12 35.47
N LEU A 149 -5.14 10.83 34.53
CA LEU A 149 -5.02 11.53 33.28
C LEU A 149 -5.49 10.65 32.12
N TYR A 150 -6.14 11.25 31.15
CA TYR A 150 -6.75 10.55 30.03
C TYR A 150 -6.31 11.18 28.69
N LEU A 151 -5.82 10.34 27.79
CA LEU A 151 -5.49 10.66 26.41
C LEU A 151 -6.41 9.81 25.52
N VAL A 152 -7.63 10.31 25.27
CA VAL A 152 -8.69 9.54 24.62
C VAL A 152 -8.65 9.80 23.12
N ALA A 153 -8.24 8.79 22.34
CA ALA A 153 -8.21 8.82 20.88
C ALA A 153 -8.39 7.42 20.34
N SER A 154 -9.05 7.28 19.19
CA SER A 154 -9.27 6.00 18.51
C SER A 154 -8.45 5.85 17.22
N VAL A 155 -8.13 6.96 16.57
CA VAL A 155 -7.39 6.98 15.29
C VAL A 155 -5.91 7.22 15.57
N SER A 156 -5.02 6.56 14.82
CA SER A 156 -3.56 6.62 15.01
C SER A 156 -3.01 8.05 14.97
N ASP A 157 -3.47 8.89 14.04
CA ASP A 157 -3.04 10.28 13.92
C ASP A 157 -3.45 11.10 15.14
N ALA A 158 -4.69 10.91 15.58
CA ALA A 158 -5.21 11.56 16.79
C ALA A 158 -4.45 11.11 18.04
N LEU A 159 -4.13 9.81 18.16
CA LEU A 159 -3.34 9.27 19.24
C LEU A 159 -1.92 9.85 19.24
N THR A 160 -1.29 9.93 18.07
CA THR A 160 0.03 10.56 17.88
C THR A 160 0.02 12.03 18.28
N ALA A 161 -1.01 12.78 17.86
CA ALA A 161 -1.17 14.19 18.21
C ALA A 161 -1.38 14.39 19.72
N ALA A 162 -2.23 13.56 20.36
CA ALA A 162 -2.44 13.55 21.81
C ALA A 162 -1.12 13.27 22.55
N GLY A 163 -0.38 12.26 22.13
CA GLY A 163 0.92 11.91 22.67
C GLY A 163 1.93 13.04 22.54
N ASN A 164 2.04 13.67 21.38
CA ASN A 164 2.95 14.80 21.16
C ASN A 164 2.58 16.02 22.02
N ARG A 165 1.29 16.31 22.18
CA ARG A 165 0.83 17.36 23.10
C ARG A 165 1.20 17.02 24.54
N PHE A 166 0.93 15.80 24.98
CA PHE A 166 1.26 15.39 26.35
C PHE A 166 2.77 15.37 26.61
N LYS A 167 3.60 14.98 25.64
CA LYS A 167 5.07 15.10 25.72
C LYS A 167 5.52 16.55 25.93
N ARG A 168 4.88 17.53 25.28
CA ARG A 168 5.16 18.96 25.52
C ARG A 168 4.77 19.37 26.94
N ILE A 169 3.63 18.94 27.46
CA ILE A 169 3.17 19.20 28.83
C ILE A 169 4.16 18.61 29.83
N LEU A 170 4.60 17.37 29.66
CA LEU A 170 5.60 16.73 30.54
C LEU A 170 6.92 17.50 30.56
N ARG A 171 7.42 17.93 29.40
CA ARG A 171 8.66 18.75 29.33
C ARG A 171 8.50 20.09 29.98
N ALA A 172 7.39 20.77 29.80
CA ALA A 172 7.10 22.06 30.39
C ALA A 172 6.96 21.97 31.91
N GLY A 173 6.41 20.87 32.43
CA GLY A 173 6.21 20.61 33.85
C GLY A 173 7.43 20.05 34.57
N ALA A 174 8.50 19.71 33.83
CA ALA A 174 9.72 19.14 34.44
C ALA A 174 10.62 20.22 35.05
N LYS A 175 10.90 20.09 36.33
CA LYS A 175 11.79 21.00 37.08
C LYS A 175 12.41 20.28 38.27
N ASP A 176 13.72 20.45 38.45
CA ASP A 176 14.49 19.99 39.62
C ASP A 176 14.22 18.50 40.00
N GLY A 177 14.16 17.59 39.00
CA GLY A 177 13.92 16.18 39.23
C GLY A 177 12.46 15.81 39.54
N SER A 178 11.53 16.74 39.37
CA SER A 178 10.08 16.54 39.52
C SER A 178 9.37 16.86 38.22
N ILE A 179 8.15 16.32 38.05
CA ILE A 179 7.25 16.64 36.91
C ILE A 179 5.88 16.97 37.51
N THR A 180 5.41 18.19 37.28
CA THR A 180 4.05 18.62 37.63
C THR A 180 3.35 19.07 36.35
N VAL A 181 2.18 18.52 36.06
CA VAL A 181 1.42 18.81 34.84
C VAL A 181 0.05 19.38 35.17
N THR A 182 -0.46 20.23 34.30
CA THR A 182 -1.87 20.66 34.28
C THR A 182 -2.45 20.22 32.95
N VAL A 183 -3.57 19.50 33.00
CA VAL A 183 -4.30 19.04 31.81
C VAL A 183 -5.71 19.63 31.90
N GLU A 184 -6.03 20.48 30.94
CA GLU A 184 -7.39 21.00 30.77
C GLU A 184 -8.22 19.98 29.99
N GLU A 185 -9.47 19.78 30.42
CA GLU A 185 -10.39 18.93 29.69
C GLU A 185 -10.82 19.62 28.39
N GLN A 186 -10.34 19.09 27.26
CA GLN A 186 -10.62 19.64 25.95
C GLN A 186 -10.56 18.56 24.87
N SER A 187 -11.42 18.70 23.85
CA SER A 187 -11.36 17.90 22.62
C SER A 187 -10.67 18.68 21.51
N TYR A 188 -9.90 17.97 20.69
CA TYR A 188 -9.09 18.54 19.59
C TYR A 188 -9.34 17.76 18.32
N THR A 189 -9.50 18.43 17.19
CA THR A 189 -9.51 17.85 15.85
C THR A 189 -8.12 17.82 15.25
N VAL A 190 -7.76 16.79 14.50
CA VAL A 190 -6.37 16.60 14.05
C VAL A 190 -6.23 16.67 12.54
N SER A 191 -6.96 15.86 11.78
CA SER A 191 -6.74 15.72 10.34
C SER A 191 -7.98 16.13 9.55
N SER A 192 -7.79 17.04 8.59
CA SER A 192 -8.85 17.42 7.64
C SER A 192 -9.20 16.28 6.69
N LYS A 193 -8.27 15.38 6.37
CA LYS A 193 -8.55 14.19 5.52
C LYS A 193 -9.38 13.16 6.26
N ALA A 194 -9.11 12.93 7.54
CA ALA A 194 -9.90 12.03 8.36
C ALA A 194 -11.36 12.50 8.53
N GLU A 195 -11.63 13.82 8.43
CA GLU A 195 -12.99 14.39 8.44
C GLU A 195 -13.84 13.97 7.24
N LYS A 196 -13.19 13.53 6.16
CA LYS A 196 -13.86 13.03 4.97
C LYS A 196 -14.50 11.65 5.18
N ILE A 197 -14.07 10.90 6.19
CA ILE A 197 -14.58 9.57 6.50
C ILE A 197 -15.55 9.67 7.69
N PRO A 198 -16.87 9.46 7.50
CA PRO A 198 -17.84 9.45 8.59
C PRO A 198 -17.50 8.38 9.64
N ALA A 199 -17.55 8.75 10.91
CA ALA A 199 -17.33 7.82 12.00
C ALA A 199 -18.49 6.85 12.16
N LEU A 200 -18.22 5.55 12.23
CA LEU A 200 -19.22 4.53 12.52
C LEU A 200 -19.64 4.57 14.00
N ASN A 201 -18.65 4.58 14.89
CA ASN A 201 -18.83 4.68 16.33
C ASN A 201 -17.55 5.24 16.95
N ALA A 202 -17.63 6.34 17.69
CA ALA A 202 -16.48 6.99 18.32
C ALA A 202 -15.79 6.11 19.38
N ALA A 203 -16.47 5.15 19.97
CA ALA A 203 -15.90 4.22 20.95
C ALA A 203 -15.07 3.08 20.34
N LEU A 204 -15.22 2.80 19.04
CA LEU A 204 -14.42 1.75 18.39
C LEU A 204 -12.97 2.21 18.19
N THR A 205 -12.04 1.34 18.57
CA THR A 205 -10.63 1.53 18.20
C THR A 205 -10.48 1.39 16.69
N VAL A 206 -9.84 2.37 16.06
CA VAL A 206 -9.62 2.40 14.63
C VAL A 206 -8.19 2.83 14.32
N TYR A 207 -7.61 2.25 13.28
CA TYR A 207 -6.34 2.70 12.75
C TYR A 207 -6.60 3.68 11.60
N GLY A 208 -5.88 4.80 11.58
CA GLY A 208 -5.97 5.79 10.52
C GLY A 208 -4.62 6.02 9.87
N TYR A 209 -4.59 6.08 8.54
CA TYR A 209 -3.35 6.20 7.76
C TYR A 209 -3.51 7.14 6.58
N ASP A 210 -2.48 7.95 6.32
CA ASP A 210 -2.32 8.58 5.01
C ASP A 210 -1.96 7.51 3.98
N THR A 211 -2.76 7.42 2.92
CA THR A 211 -2.54 6.50 1.79
C THR A 211 -2.10 7.24 0.52
N GLY A 212 -1.88 8.52 0.62
CA GLY A 212 -1.44 9.42 -0.42
C GLY A 212 -1.48 10.86 0.07
N GLU A 213 -1.04 11.81 -0.76
CA GLU A 213 -1.03 13.22 -0.40
C GLU A 213 -2.43 13.74 -0.05
N ASP A 214 -3.44 13.28 -0.78
CA ASP A 214 -4.85 13.68 -0.70
C ASP A 214 -5.80 12.56 -0.25
N SER A 215 -5.28 11.42 0.19
CA SER A 215 -6.01 10.20 0.49
C SER A 215 -5.81 9.75 1.93
N TYR A 216 -6.81 9.04 2.48
CA TYR A 216 -6.78 8.56 3.86
C TYR A 216 -7.53 7.25 4.00
N GLN A 217 -7.05 6.34 4.85
CA GLN A 217 -7.74 5.09 5.15
C GLN A 217 -8.00 4.94 6.64
N MET A 218 -9.19 4.44 6.99
CA MET A 218 -9.50 3.93 8.32
C MET A 218 -9.72 2.43 8.27
N VAL A 219 -9.21 1.72 9.28
CA VAL A 219 -9.33 0.28 9.44
C VAL A 219 -9.96 -0.02 10.80
N PHE A 220 -11.09 -0.68 10.79
CA PHE A 220 -11.83 -1.14 11.97
C PHE A 220 -11.57 -2.65 12.12
N PRO A 221 -10.77 -3.08 13.11
CA PRO A 221 -10.47 -4.49 13.34
C PRO A 221 -11.67 -5.22 13.98
N ASN A 222 -11.70 -6.54 13.82
CA ASN A 222 -12.73 -7.43 14.37
C ASN A 222 -14.15 -7.14 13.86
N ALA A 223 -14.27 -6.50 12.71
CA ALA A 223 -15.55 -6.14 12.09
C ALA A 223 -16.27 -7.37 11.51
N GLN A 224 -17.58 -7.31 11.54
CA GLN A 224 -18.50 -8.32 11.00
C GLN A 224 -19.28 -7.76 9.80
N LYS A 225 -19.97 -8.62 9.07
CA LYS A 225 -20.82 -8.18 7.94
C LYS A 225 -21.89 -7.15 8.37
N SER A 226 -22.43 -7.27 9.56
CA SER A 226 -23.35 -6.28 10.12
C SER A 226 -22.73 -4.88 10.25
N ASP A 227 -21.42 -4.79 10.52
CA ASP A 227 -20.72 -3.50 10.63
C ASP A 227 -20.54 -2.87 9.25
N PHE A 228 -20.23 -3.69 8.23
CA PHE A 228 -20.20 -3.25 6.83
C PHE A 228 -21.58 -2.72 6.38
N GLU A 229 -22.65 -3.47 6.66
CA GLU A 229 -24.01 -3.08 6.31
C GLU A 229 -24.43 -1.79 7.05
N ALA A 230 -24.11 -1.67 8.34
CA ALA A 230 -24.36 -0.47 9.14
C ALA A 230 -23.60 0.74 8.60
N TYR A 231 -22.34 0.54 8.18
CA TYR A 231 -21.53 1.61 7.61
C TYR A 231 -22.09 2.07 6.25
N CYS A 232 -22.50 1.16 5.39
CA CYS A 232 -23.16 1.47 4.12
C CYS A 232 -24.46 2.26 4.33
N ALA A 233 -25.25 1.90 5.34
CA ALA A 233 -26.45 2.63 5.72
C ALA A 233 -26.14 4.05 6.22
N LEU A 234 -25.09 4.20 7.06
CA LEU A 234 -24.61 5.50 7.54
C LEU A 234 -24.18 6.40 6.36
N LEU A 235 -23.46 5.87 5.38
CA LEU A 235 -23.06 6.65 4.21
C LEU A 235 -24.27 7.16 3.43
N THR A 236 -25.27 6.31 3.24
CA THR A 236 -26.53 6.70 2.59
C THR A 236 -27.27 7.80 3.39
N GLU A 237 -27.34 7.68 4.72
CA GLU A 237 -27.91 8.71 5.60
C GLU A 237 -27.16 10.05 5.50
N LYS A 238 -25.83 9.99 5.37
CA LYS A 238 -24.97 11.18 5.18
C LYS A 238 -25.04 11.78 3.76
N GLY A 239 -25.86 11.21 2.88
CA GLY A 239 -26.08 11.71 1.52
C GLY A 239 -25.06 11.24 0.49
N TYR A 240 -24.29 10.20 0.79
CA TYR A 240 -23.46 9.53 -0.20
C TYR A 240 -24.32 8.63 -1.10
N THR A 241 -23.97 8.56 -2.38
CA THR A 241 -24.65 7.72 -3.39
C THR A 241 -23.79 6.52 -3.72
N VAL A 242 -24.37 5.32 -3.68
CA VAL A 242 -23.68 4.10 -4.12
C VAL A 242 -23.32 4.19 -5.59
N ARG A 243 -22.06 3.87 -5.92
CA ARG A 243 -21.53 3.82 -7.29
C ARG A 243 -21.35 2.38 -7.75
N GLU A 244 -20.89 1.52 -6.86
CA GLU A 244 -20.68 0.09 -7.10
C GLU A 244 -20.85 -0.65 -5.78
N GLN A 245 -21.41 -1.86 -5.83
CA GLN A 245 -21.47 -2.77 -4.69
C GLN A 245 -21.34 -4.20 -5.18
N ARG A 246 -20.49 -4.98 -4.51
CA ARG A 246 -20.24 -6.38 -4.85
C ARG A 246 -20.02 -7.21 -3.59
N SER A 247 -20.41 -8.48 -3.68
CA SER A 247 -20.05 -9.52 -2.71
C SER A 247 -19.43 -10.68 -3.48
N VAL A 248 -18.20 -10.99 -3.17
CA VAL A 248 -17.48 -12.16 -3.70
C VAL A 248 -16.93 -12.94 -2.53
N GLN A 249 -16.49 -14.19 -2.77
CA GLN A 249 -15.99 -15.03 -1.69
C GLN A 249 -14.93 -14.29 -0.86
N GLY A 250 -15.20 -14.12 0.45
CA GLY A 250 -14.29 -13.50 1.41
C GLY A 250 -14.17 -11.97 1.34
N LEU A 251 -14.94 -11.31 0.47
CA LEU A 251 -14.93 -9.85 0.32
C LEU A 251 -16.35 -9.28 0.15
N GLU A 252 -16.72 -8.34 1.00
CA GLU A 252 -17.77 -7.37 0.73
C GLU A 252 -17.13 -6.05 0.28
N TYR A 253 -17.67 -5.43 -0.75
CA TYR A 253 -17.16 -4.19 -1.32
C TYR A 253 -18.29 -3.25 -1.69
N ALA A 254 -18.09 -1.95 -1.42
CA ALA A 254 -18.95 -0.88 -1.91
C ALA A 254 -18.15 0.40 -2.18
N ALA A 255 -18.49 1.11 -3.24
CA ALA A 255 -17.99 2.44 -3.53
C ALA A 255 -19.13 3.46 -3.43
N TYR A 256 -18.87 4.56 -2.75
CA TYR A 256 -19.80 5.65 -2.52
C TYR A 256 -19.21 6.97 -2.98
N GLY A 257 -20.04 7.85 -3.58
CA GLY A 257 -19.62 9.17 -4.01
C GLY A 257 -20.53 10.26 -3.47
N LYS A 258 -19.95 11.39 -3.08
CA LYS A 258 -20.65 12.61 -2.74
C LYS A 258 -19.81 13.82 -3.14
N ASP A 259 -20.36 14.67 -3.99
CA ASP A 259 -19.63 15.79 -4.58
C ASP A 259 -18.31 15.31 -5.22
N GLU A 260 -17.16 15.82 -4.78
CA GLU A 260 -15.81 15.42 -5.22
C GLU A 260 -15.17 14.34 -4.31
N ASP A 261 -15.91 13.80 -3.36
CA ASP A 261 -15.40 12.82 -2.40
C ASP A 261 -15.86 11.40 -2.77
N MET A 262 -14.91 10.45 -2.74
CA MET A 262 -15.16 9.02 -2.92
C MET A 262 -14.75 8.24 -1.69
N LEU A 263 -15.59 7.28 -1.30
CA LEU A 263 -15.32 6.33 -0.22
C LEU A 263 -15.43 4.90 -0.75
N PHE A 264 -14.38 4.14 -0.55
CA PHE A 264 -14.31 2.71 -0.88
C PHE A 264 -14.33 1.91 0.42
N VAL A 265 -15.36 1.09 0.57
CA VAL A 265 -15.62 0.31 1.78
C VAL A 265 -15.40 -1.15 1.47
N THR A 266 -14.52 -1.80 2.20
CA THR A 266 -14.26 -3.24 2.07
C THR A 266 -14.34 -3.93 3.42
N LEU A 267 -14.93 -5.13 3.45
CA LEU A 267 -14.83 -6.03 4.59
C LEU A 267 -14.21 -7.34 4.12
N SER A 268 -13.09 -7.69 4.70
CA SER A 268 -12.45 -9.00 4.49
C SER A 268 -11.60 -9.39 5.68
N CYS A 269 -11.49 -10.68 5.97
CA CYS A 269 -10.67 -11.23 7.05
C CYS A 269 -10.94 -10.63 8.44
N GLY A 270 -12.14 -10.09 8.69
CA GLY A 270 -12.52 -9.46 9.95
C GLY A 270 -12.06 -7.99 10.07
N GLU A 271 -11.66 -7.36 8.98
CA GLU A 271 -11.32 -5.93 8.94
C GLU A 271 -12.26 -5.19 8.00
N LEU A 272 -12.92 -4.15 8.53
CA LEU A 272 -13.64 -3.17 7.73
C LEU A 272 -12.67 -2.02 7.42
N ARG A 273 -12.41 -1.79 6.15
CA ARG A 273 -11.55 -0.71 5.66
C ARG A 273 -12.38 0.32 4.92
N VAL A 274 -12.14 1.59 5.21
CA VAL A 274 -12.78 2.71 4.53
C VAL A 274 -11.67 3.60 3.99
N GLN A 275 -11.56 3.64 2.67
CA GLN A 275 -10.59 4.46 1.96
C GLN A 275 -11.28 5.70 1.40
N TYR A 276 -10.73 6.87 1.70
CA TYR A 276 -11.10 8.15 1.06
C TYR A 276 -10.12 8.48 -0.06
N ASP A 277 -10.66 8.85 -1.20
CA ASP A 277 -9.93 9.50 -2.29
C ASP A 277 -10.77 10.62 -2.92
N PRO A 278 -10.14 11.69 -3.47
CA PRO A 278 -10.87 12.64 -4.30
C PRO A 278 -11.30 11.98 -5.62
N LEU A 279 -12.46 12.36 -6.13
CA LEU A 279 -13.03 11.81 -7.38
C LEU A 279 -12.05 11.89 -8.56
N SER A 280 -11.24 12.94 -8.61
CA SER A 280 -10.23 13.15 -9.67
C SER A 280 -9.13 12.07 -9.68
N ALA A 281 -8.87 11.41 -8.55
CA ALA A 281 -7.89 10.33 -8.42
C ALA A 281 -8.51 8.93 -8.61
N CYS A 282 -9.81 8.84 -8.93
CA CYS A 282 -10.52 7.58 -9.03
C CYS A 282 -10.82 7.20 -10.48
N TRP A 283 -10.76 5.92 -10.76
CA TRP A 283 -11.31 5.38 -11.99
C TRP A 283 -12.63 4.68 -11.69
N LEU A 284 -13.73 5.26 -12.16
CA LEU A 284 -15.08 4.75 -11.97
C LEU A 284 -15.71 4.34 -13.29
N GLY A 285 -16.42 3.23 -13.26
CA GLY A 285 -17.32 2.81 -14.32
C GLY A 285 -16.66 2.08 -15.49
N THR A 286 -17.49 1.73 -16.44
CA THR A 286 -17.14 1.03 -17.68
C THR A 286 -16.84 2.05 -18.77
N GLN A 287 -15.82 1.79 -19.59
CA GLN A 287 -15.67 2.49 -20.87
C GLN A 287 -16.67 1.87 -21.86
N PRO A 288 -17.54 2.66 -22.51
CA PRO A 288 -18.37 2.13 -23.58
C PRO A 288 -17.45 1.56 -24.67
N SER A 289 -17.69 0.31 -25.09
CA SER A 289 -17.02 -0.23 -26.25
C SER A 289 -17.48 0.51 -27.52
N ALA A 290 -16.54 0.98 -28.33
CA ALA A 290 -16.82 1.59 -29.62
C ALA A 290 -17.27 0.57 -30.70
N GLY A 291 -17.51 -0.67 -30.31
CA GLY A 291 -17.70 -1.82 -31.18
C GLY A 291 -16.38 -2.57 -31.40
N ALA A 292 -16.46 -3.85 -31.67
CA ALA A 292 -15.29 -4.68 -31.93
C ALA A 292 -14.71 -4.37 -33.33
N VAL A 293 -13.41 -4.00 -33.37
CA VAL A 293 -12.64 -3.79 -34.61
C VAL A 293 -11.60 -4.89 -34.82
N CYS A 294 -11.23 -5.60 -33.73
CA CYS A 294 -10.26 -6.69 -33.75
C CYS A 294 -10.58 -7.73 -32.66
N GLU A 295 -9.87 -8.86 -32.65
CA GLU A 295 -9.93 -9.86 -31.58
C GLU A 295 -8.96 -9.46 -30.45
N THR A 296 -9.42 -9.48 -29.19
CA THR A 296 -8.56 -9.21 -28.05
C THR A 296 -7.42 -10.22 -28.00
N THR A 297 -6.20 -9.71 -28.01
CA THR A 297 -4.96 -10.49 -28.05
C THR A 297 -3.99 -9.99 -26.98
N GLY A 298 -3.43 -10.91 -26.20
CA GLY A 298 -2.42 -10.63 -25.20
C GLY A 298 -1.01 -10.79 -25.74
N TYR A 299 -0.06 -10.01 -25.22
CA TYR A 299 1.35 -10.01 -25.61
C TYR A 299 2.23 -9.92 -24.37
N LEU A 300 3.20 -10.82 -24.28
CA LEU A 300 4.29 -10.77 -23.32
C LEU A 300 5.56 -10.35 -24.07
N MET A 301 6.17 -9.23 -23.69
CA MET A 301 7.36 -8.69 -24.34
C MET A 301 8.62 -8.99 -23.51
N GLY A 302 9.67 -9.45 -24.16
CA GLY A 302 10.99 -9.53 -23.57
C GLY A 302 11.56 -8.13 -23.31
N VAL A 303 12.01 -7.87 -22.10
CA VAL A 303 12.63 -6.62 -21.68
C VAL A 303 14.11 -6.81 -21.41
N TRP A 304 14.88 -5.72 -21.43
CA TRP A 304 16.31 -5.80 -21.25
C TRP A 304 16.68 -5.85 -19.76
N GLY A 305 17.20 -6.97 -19.31
CA GLY A 305 17.59 -7.20 -17.91
C GLY A 305 19.06 -6.94 -17.56
N GLY A 306 19.86 -6.43 -18.52
CA GLY A 306 21.29 -6.18 -18.27
C GLY A 306 22.11 -7.47 -18.16
N GLY A 307 22.66 -7.97 -19.25
CA GLY A 307 23.51 -9.17 -19.29
C GLY A 307 22.78 -10.43 -19.76
N ASP A 308 23.09 -11.57 -19.15
CA ASP A 308 22.56 -12.88 -19.56
C ASP A 308 21.16 -13.20 -18.97
N PHE A 309 20.67 -12.34 -18.05
CA PHE A 309 19.37 -12.52 -17.39
C PHE A 309 18.43 -11.40 -17.80
N GLU A 310 17.47 -11.75 -18.64
CA GLU A 310 16.37 -10.87 -18.98
C GLU A 310 15.27 -11.06 -17.94
N ASN A 311 15.16 -10.10 -17.06
CA ASN A 311 14.10 -10.00 -16.05
C ASN A 311 13.37 -8.67 -16.21
N GLY A 312 12.22 -8.56 -15.62
CA GLY A 312 11.36 -7.40 -15.70
C GLY A 312 10.10 -7.71 -16.51
N MET A 313 9.15 -6.81 -16.45
CA MET A 313 7.82 -7.06 -16.99
C MET A 313 7.39 -5.97 -17.96
N ALA A 314 6.91 -6.40 -19.13
CA ALA A 314 6.06 -5.65 -20.04
C ALA A 314 5.04 -6.59 -20.65
N MET A 315 3.79 -6.49 -20.24
CA MET A 315 2.69 -7.29 -20.77
C MET A 315 1.56 -6.38 -21.20
N PHE A 316 1.00 -6.58 -22.37
CA PHE A 316 -0.03 -5.71 -22.86
C PHE A 316 -1.06 -6.46 -23.71
N TYR A 317 -2.20 -5.84 -23.89
CA TYR A 317 -3.34 -6.39 -24.59
C TYR A 317 -3.82 -5.40 -25.64
N LEU A 318 -3.95 -5.86 -26.89
CA LEU A 318 -4.79 -5.19 -27.86
C LEU A 318 -6.24 -5.59 -27.53
N LEU A 319 -7.06 -4.61 -27.21
CA LEU A 319 -8.47 -4.81 -26.87
C LEU A 319 -9.35 -4.81 -28.11
N SER A 320 -10.55 -5.37 -28.00
CA SER A 320 -11.47 -5.48 -29.15
C SER A 320 -11.86 -4.14 -29.78
N ASP A 321 -11.77 -3.04 -29.05
CA ASP A 321 -12.04 -1.68 -29.54
C ASP A 321 -10.84 -1.01 -30.22
N GLY A 322 -9.72 -1.72 -30.36
CA GLY A 322 -8.48 -1.24 -30.98
C GLY A 322 -7.59 -0.41 -30.07
N THR A 323 -7.92 -0.29 -28.78
CA THR A 323 -7.04 0.36 -27.78
C THR A 323 -6.13 -0.66 -27.11
N PHE A 324 -5.13 -0.18 -26.37
CA PHE A 324 -4.21 -1.03 -25.62
C PHE A 324 -4.43 -0.89 -24.11
N LEU A 325 -4.37 -2.02 -23.40
CA LEU A 325 -4.16 -2.09 -21.96
C LEU A 325 -2.72 -2.55 -21.71
N VAL A 326 -1.93 -1.77 -21.00
CA VAL A 326 -0.50 -2.06 -20.75
C VAL A 326 -0.28 -2.30 -19.26
N PHE A 327 0.48 -3.34 -18.92
CA PHE A 327 1.00 -3.63 -17.59
C PHE A 327 2.52 -3.50 -17.61
N ASP A 328 3.04 -2.61 -16.78
CA ASP A 328 4.46 -2.32 -16.64
C ASP A 328 5.14 -1.94 -17.97
N GLY A 329 6.45 -1.86 -18.03
CA GLY A 329 7.11 -1.40 -19.27
C GLY A 329 8.59 -1.80 -19.39
N GLY A 330 9.16 -2.43 -18.34
CA GLY A 330 10.57 -2.78 -18.30
C GLY A 330 11.45 -1.71 -17.66
N HIS A 331 12.76 -1.79 -17.89
CA HIS A 331 13.78 -1.10 -17.12
C HIS A 331 14.13 0.33 -17.57
N ASN A 332 14.09 0.60 -18.88
CA ASN A 332 14.80 1.76 -19.41
C ASN A 332 14.30 2.25 -20.79
N ALA A 333 14.94 3.28 -21.32
CA ALA A 333 14.59 3.88 -22.60
C ALA A 333 14.61 2.91 -23.78
N SER A 334 15.47 1.87 -23.78
CA SER A 334 15.48 0.85 -24.83
C SER A 334 14.20 0.00 -24.80
N ASP A 335 13.72 -0.34 -23.60
CA ASP A 335 12.45 -1.06 -23.45
C ASP A 335 11.27 -0.17 -23.86
N ALA A 336 11.32 1.13 -23.55
CA ALA A 336 10.35 2.10 -24.04
C ALA A 336 10.30 2.15 -25.57
N ASP A 337 11.46 2.14 -26.24
CA ASP A 337 11.56 2.13 -27.70
C ASP A 337 10.99 0.84 -28.29
N ASN A 338 11.29 -0.30 -27.68
CA ASN A 338 10.75 -1.59 -28.07
C ASN A 338 9.24 -1.64 -27.90
N LEU A 339 8.74 -1.22 -26.76
CA LEU A 339 7.30 -1.20 -26.46
C LEU A 339 6.55 -0.34 -27.48
N TYR A 340 7.02 0.88 -27.75
CA TYR A 340 6.42 1.75 -28.76
C TYR A 340 6.40 1.11 -30.15
N ALA A 341 7.54 0.53 -30.58
CA ALA A 341 7.64 -0.13 -31.88
C ALA A 341 6.61 -1.28 -31.99
N ARG A 342 6.44 -2.09 -30.94
CA ARG A 342 5.48 -3.20 -30.93
C ARG A 342 4.03 -2.73 -30.94
N LEU A 343 3.68 -1.73 -30.12
CA LEU A 343 2.32 -1.17 -30.12
C LEU A 343 1.96 -0.60 -31.50
N ARG A 344 2.89 0.13 -32.13
CA ARG A 344 2.70 0.69 -33.47
C ARG A 344 2.57 -0.40 -34.55
N ASP A 345 3.44 -1.41 -34.55
CA ASP A 345 3.43 -2.48 -35.53
C ASP A 345 2.09 -3.26 -35.45
N ILE A 346 1.65 -3.62 -34.23
CA ILE A 346 0.38 -4.30 -33.97
C ILE A 346 -0.81 -3.41 -34.38
N ALA A 347 -0.80 -2.12 -34.08
CA ALA A 347 -1.83 -1.19 -34.51
C ALA A 347 -1.93 -1.17 -36.05
N THR A 348 -0.79 -1.09 -36.73
CA THR A 348 -0.71 -1.09 -38.20
C THR A 348 -1.24 -2.41 -38.79
N GLU A 349 -0.85 -3.54 -38.26
CA GLU A 349 -1.31 -4.88 -38.68
C GLU A 349 -2.83 -5.06 -38.56
N ASN A 350 -3.45 -4.36 -37.59
CA ASN A 350 -4.89 -4.40 -37.36
C ASN A 350 -5.64 -3.20 -37.97
N GLY A 351 -4.98 -2.39 -38.81
CA GLY A 351 -5.61 -1.24 -39.48
C GLY A 351 -5.98 -0.08 -38.54
N ILE A 352 -5.35 -0.02 -37.36
CA ILE A 352 -5.57 1.02 -36.34
C ILE A 352 -4.64 2.20 -36.65
N ALA A 353 -5.22 3.37 -36.84
CA ALA A 353 -4.49 4.56 -37.30
C ALA A 353 -3.67 5.24 -36.20
N GLU A 354 -4.11 5.16 -34.95
CA GLU A 354 -3.51 5.83 -33.80
C GLU A 354 -3.26 4.82 -32.66
N VAL A 355 -2.07 4.83 -32.07
CA VAL A 355 -1.79 4.05 -30.87
C VAL A 355 -2.42 4.75 -29.66
N ARG A 356 -3.45 4.13 -29.08
CA ARG A 356 -4.14 4.63 -27.90
C ARG A 356 -4.05 3.61 -26.77
N ILE A 357 -3.50 4.05 -25.65
CA ILE A 357 -3.44 3.27 -24.41
C ILE A 357 -4.61 3.70 -23.53
N SER A 358 -5.64 2.86 -23.45
CA SER A 358 -6.82 3.12 -22.63
C SER A 358 -6.51 3.10 -21.13
N ALA A 359 -5.56 2.25 -20.73
CA ALA A 359 -4.98 2.27 -19.40
C ALA A 359 -3.55 1.70 -19.41
N TRP A 360 -2.66 2.35 -18.67
CA TRP A 360 -1.33 1.84 -18.37
C TRP A 360 -1.22 1.62 -16.86
N VAL A 361 -1.13 0.36 -16.47
CA VAL A 361 -1.05 -0.07 -15.06
C VAL A 361 0.41 -0.31 -14.71
N ILE A 362 0.94 0.44 -13.74
CA ILE A 362 2.21 0.14 -13.09
C ILE A 362 1.87 -0.68 -11.84
N THR A 363 2.23 -1.97 -11.86
CA THR A 363 1.89 -2.89 -10.78
C THR A 363 2.55 -2.48 -9.47
N HIS A 364 3.82 -2.09 -9.53
CA HIS A 364 4.61 -1.48 -8.47
C HIS A 364 5.82 -0.74 -9.07
N PHE A 365 6.53 0.07 -8.26
CA PHE A 365 7.55 0.98 -8.79
C PHE A 365 9.00 0.46 -8.67
N HIS A 366 9.26 -0.84 -8.83
CA HIS A 366 10.61 -1.31 -9.11
C HIS A 366 11.06 -0.94 -10.52
N SER A 367 12.38 -0.79 -10.71
CA SER A 367 12.95 -0.30 -11.97
C SER A 367 12.69 -1.22 -13.16
N ASP A 368 12.57 -2.51 -12.94
CA ASP A 368 12.31 -3.52 -13.97
C ASP A 368 10.82 -3.62 -14.37
N HIS A 369 9.97 -2.80 -13.78
CA HIS A 369 8.54 -2.63 -14.09
C HIS A 369 8.23 -1.21 -14.57
N ALA A 370 8.69 -0.19 -13.85
CA ALA A 370 8.36 1.21 -14.08
C ALA A 370 9.47 2.01 -14.78
N GLY A 371 10.68 1.46 -14.91
CA GLY A 371 11.85 2.22 -15.35
C GLY A 371 11.80 2.73 -16.80
N ALA A 372 10.98 2.13 -17.65
CA ALA A 372 10.79 2.59 -19.03
C ALA A 372 9.68 3.65 -19.16
N PHE A 373 8.81 3.81 -18.15
CA PHE A 373 7.58 4.58 -18.25
C PHE A 373 7.80 6.06 -18.58
N ASP A 374 8.66 6.75 -17.81
CA ASP A 374 8.94 8.18 -18.00
C ASP A 374 9.58 8.46 -19.36
N SER A 375 10.52 7.61 -19.79
CA SER A 375 11.18 7.69 -21.10
C SER A 375 10.19 7.50 -22.23
N PHE A 376 9.25 6.54 -22.11
CA PHE A 376 8.20 6.33 -23.09
C PHE A 376 7.28 7.56 -23.20
N VAL A 377 6.77 8.01 -22.06
CA VAL A 377 5.83 9.15 -22.03
C VAL A 377 6.51 10.41 -22.56
N ALA A 378 7.77 10.69 -22.19
CA ALA A 378 8.49 11.85 -22.66
C ALA A 378 8.78 11.82 -24.18
N LYS A 379 9.09 10.63 -24.72
CA LYS A 379 9.55 10.48 -26.11
C LYS A 379 8.39 10.33 -27.11
N TYR A 380 7.29 9.71 -26.71
CA TYR A 380 6.22 9.31 -27.63
C TYR A 380 4.88 10.01 -27.38
N SER A 381 4.83 11.05 -26.56
CA SER A 381 3.62 11.81 -26.24
C SER A 381 2.87 12.36 -27.46
N ASP A 382 3.60 12.70 -28.54
CA ASP A 382 2.99 13.20 -29.78
C ASP A 382 2.46 12.08 -30.70
N SER A 383 2.85 10.82 -30.43
CA SER A 383 2.53 9.65 -31.28
C SER A 383 1.62 8.63 -30.58
N VAL A 384 1.46 8.73 -29.27
CA VAL A 384 0.66 7.83 -28.46
C VAL A 384 -0.23 8.63 -27.53
N LYS A 385 -1.51 8.30 -27.55
CA LYS A 385 -2.47 8.83 -26.59
C LYS A 385 -2.61 7.89 -25.41
N ILE A 386 -2.42 8.40 -24.21
CA ILE A 386 -2.69 7.68 -22.95
C ILE A 386 -3.94 8.28 -22.32
N ASP A 387 -4.96 7.47 -22.08
CA ASP A 387 -6.18 7.95 -21.43
C ASP A 387 -6.01 7.95 -19.90
N ARG A 388 -5.36 6.89 -19.35
CA ARG A 388 -5.13 6.73 -17.91
C ARG A 388 -3.81 6.06 -17.62
N ALA A 389 -3.15 6.56 -16.58
CA ALA A 389 -2.08 5.84 -15.88
C ALA A 389 -2.62 5.42 -14.50
N VAL A 390 -2.44 4.14 -14.16
CA VAL A 390 -2.88 3.56 -12.90
C VAL A 390 -1.65 3.31 -12.02
N PHE A 391 -1.56 4.02 -10.90
CA PHE A 391 -0.43 3.92 -9.98
C PHE A 391 -0.90 3.42 -8.61
N GLY A 392 -0.36 2.29 -8.17
CA GLY A 392 -0.62 1.70 -6.86
C GLY A 392 0.23 2.32 -5.75
N VAL A 393 0.44 3.64 -5.77
CA VAL A 393 1.29 4.33 -4.80
C VAL A 393 0.50 4.65 -3.54
N THR A 394 1.01 4.26 -2.39
CA THR A 394 0.44 4.56 -1.07
C THR A 394 1.52 5.05 -0.12
N SER A 395 1.13 5.57 1.05
CA SER A 395 2.10 5.91 2.12
C SER A 395 2.84 4.68 2.67
N LEU A 396 2.36 3.47 2.36
CA LEU A 396 3.04 2.20 2.64
C LEU A 396 4.31 2.03 1.81
N ASP A 397 4.40 2.75 0.68
CA ASP A 397 5.58 2.81 -0.18
C ASP A 397 6.81 3.43 0.53
N GLN A 398 6.65 3.87 1.77
CA GLN A 398 7.72 4.36 2.64
C GLN A 398 8.34 3.25 3.51
N GLY A 399 8.27 1.99 3.09
CA GLY A 399 8.99 0.87 3.71
C GLY A 399 10.51 0.96 3.52
N ASN A 400 11.24 -0.05 3.98
CA ASN A 400 12.71 -0.06 3.98
C ASN A 400 13.37 0.07 2.60
N ASP A 401 12.63 -0.15 1.52
CA ASP A 401 13.08 -0.02 0.12
C ASP A 401 12.43 1.18 -0.61
N ALA A 402 11.74 2.03 0.11
CA ALA A 402 10.91 3.13 -0.40
C ALA A 402 11.68 4.20 -1.20
N THR A 403 13.00 4.31 -1.01
CA THR A 403 13.77 5.38 -1.65
C THR A 403 13.85 5.26 -3.17
N SER A 404 13.94 4.06 -3.72
CA SER A 404 13.94 3.86 -5.18
C SER A 404 12.53 3.89 -5.77
N GLY A 405 11.57 3.22 -5.16
CA GLY A 405 10.19 3.17 -5.63
C GLY A 405 9.46 4.50 -5.58
N SER A 406 9.58 5.26 -4.48
CA SER A 406 8.94 6.58 -4.36
C SER A 406 9.51 7.60 -5.36
N SER A 407 10.80 7.54 -5.67
CA SER A 407 11.41 8.42 -6.66
C SER A 407 10.92 8.11 -8.09
N LEU A 408 10.77 6.83 -8.45
CA LEU A 408 10.22 6.43 -9.75
C LEU A 408 8.74 6.83 -9.88
N ALA A 409 7.95 6.66 -8.83
CA ALA A 409 6.55 7.08 -8.81
C ALA A 409 6.40 8.59 -9.02
N ALA A 410 7.20 9.40 -8.31
CA ALA A 410 7.22 10.84 -8.48
C ALA A 410 7.66 11.26 -9.90
N THR A 411 8.66 10.59 -10.47
CA THR A 411 9.13 10.82 -11.84
C THR A 411 8.05 10.48 -12.86
N ALA A 412 7.38 9.33 -12.71
CA ALA A 412 6.29 8.90 -13.58
C ALA A 412 5.10 9.89 -13.52
N GLN A 413 4.72 10.35 -12.34
CA GLN A 413 3.67 11.36 -12.17
C GLN A 413 4.04 12.69 -12.83
N ALA A 414 5.27 13.15 -12.64
CA ALA A 414 5.77 14.39 -13.29
C ALA A 414 5.83 14.25 -14.82
N ALA A 415 6.18 13.07 -15.35
CA ALA A 415 6.18 12.79 -16.78
C ALA A 415 4.75 12.87 -17.35
N MET A 416 3.76 12.27 -16.69
CA MET A 416 2.34 12.37 -17.09
C MET A 416 1.86 13.82 -17.09
N GLN A 417 2.10 14.55 -16.01
CA GLN A 417 1.68 15.97 -15.93
C GLN A 417 2.28 16.83 -17.03
N ARG A 418 3.55 16.57 -17.40
CA ARG A 418 4.27 17.35 -18.42
C ARG A 418 3.90 16.98 -19.85
N HIS A 419 3.77 15.71 -20.14
CA HIS A 419 3.71 15.19 -21.52
C HIS A 419 2.34 14.63 -21.91
N GLN A 420 1.49 14.26 -20.93
CA GLN A 420 0.12 13.78 -21.13
C GLN A 420 -0.87 14.50 -20.18
N PRO A 421 -0.94 15.85 -20.19
CA PRO A 421 -1.70 16.62 -19.19
C PRO A 421 -3.22 16.36 -19.21
N ASN A 422 -3.73 15.74 -20.28
CA ASN A 422 -5.15 15.38 -20.41
C ASN A 422 -5.44 13.93 -19.97
N ALA A 423 -4.42 13.16 -19.65
CA ALA A 423 -4.57 11.81 -19.15
C ALA A 423 -4.84 11.85 -17.63
N ALA A 424 -5.70 10.94 -17.17
CA ALA A 424 -5.94 10.79 -15.73
C ALA A 424 -4.86 9.91 -15.07
N VAL A 425 -4.30 10.38 -13.96
CA VAL A 425 -3.53 9.52 -13.06
C VAL A 425 -4.45 9.07 -11.94
N VAL A 426 -4.72 7.77 -11.85
CA VAL A 426 -5.77 7.23 -11.00
C VAL A 426 -5.27 6.08 -10.13
N ARG A 427 -6.00 5.83 -9.04
CA ARG A 427 -5.81 4.70 -8.14
C ARG A 427 -6.94 3.69 -8.31
N LEU A 428 -6.63 2.44 -8.05
CA LEU A 428 -7.61 1.36 -7.98
C LEU A 428 -7.71 0.84 -6.55
N HIS A 429 -8.87 0.28 -6.24
CA HIS A 429 -9.16 -0.25 -4.91
C HIS A 429 -9.61 -1.70 -5.00
N THR A 430 -9.17 -2.49 -4.04
CA THR A 430 -9.59 -3.89 -3.91
C THR A 430 -11.11 -4.02 -3.90
N GLY A 431 -11.62 -4.91 -4.75
CA GLY A 431 -13.05 -5.13 -4.96
C GLY A 431 -13.62 -4.42 -6.19
N GLN A 432 -12.96 -3.42 -6.76
CA GLN A 432 -13.41 -2.75 -7.99
C GLN A 432 -13.45 -3.72 -9.18
N GLN A 433 -14.43 -3.50 -10.03
CA GLN A 433 -14.53 -4.15 -11.33
C GLN A 433 -14.71 -3.11 -12.43
N LEU A 434 -13.86 -3.19 -13.45
CA LEU A 434 -13.81 -2.27 -14.57
C LEU A 434 -13.95 -3.03 -15.88
N THR A 435 -14.44 -2.37 -16.92
CA THR A 435 -14.51 -2.94 -18.27
C THR A 435 -13.79 -2.03 -19.25
N LEU A 436 -12.91 -2.60 -20.05
CA LEU A 436 -12.21 -1.99 -21.17
C LEU A 436 -12.40 -2.83 -22.42
N GLY A 437 -13.02 -2.28 -23.47
CA GLY A 437 -13.42 -3.05 -24.64
C GLY A 437 -14.33 -4.21 -24.23
N ASP A 438 -13.89 -5.44 -24.53
CA ASP A 438 -14.53 -6.70 -24.13
C ASP A 438 -13.89 -7.38 -22.90
N MET A 439 -12.87 -6.74 -22.30
CA MET A 439 -12.16 -7.26 -21.15
C MET A 439 -12.70 -6.68 -19.84
N THR A 440 -12.92 -7.53 -18.87
CA THR A 440 -13.23 -7.14 -17.49
C THR A 440 -11.98 -7.26 -16.62
N LEU A 441 -11.70 -6.23 -15.83
CA LEU A 441 -10.64 -6.17 -14.84
C LEU A 441 -11.25 -6.22 -13.45
N GLU A 442 -10.83 -7.14 -12.61
CA GLU A 442 -11.21 -7.23 -11.20
C GLU A 442 -9.98 -7.03 -10.33
N VAL A 443 -10.02 -6.04 -9.43
CA VAL A 443 -8.92 -5.74 -8.51
C VAL A 443 -9.05 -6.63 -7.27
N LEU A 444 -8.14 -7.58 -7.10
CA LEU A 444 -8.14 -8.52 -5.98
C LEU A 444 -7.32 -8.02 -4.80
N TYR A 445 -6.30 -7.20 -5.08
CA TYR A 445 -5.39 -6.70 -4.06
C TYR A 445 -4.71 -5.40 -4.51
N THR A 446 -4.57 -4.50 -3.54
CA THR A 446 -3.69 -3.32 -3.60
C THR A 446 -2.90 -3.22 -2.29
N ALA A 447 -1.80 -2.46 -2.28
CA ALA A 447 -0.99 -2.27 -1.08
C ALA A 447 -1.78 -1.73 0.13
N SER A 448 -2.91 -1.05 -0.12
CA SER A 448 -3.81 -0.56 0.94
C SER A 448 -4.48 -1.67 1.75
N ASP A 449 -4.42 -2.92 1.31
CA ASP A 449 -4.92 -4.08 2.06
C ASP A 449 -3.95 -4.53 3.18
N LEU A 450 -2.69 -4.12 3.14
CA LEU A 450 -1.73 -4.41 4.19
C LEU A 450 -1.85 -3.41 5.35
N ALA A 451 -1.48 -3.85 6.54
CA ALA A 451 -1.33 -2.94 7.67
C ALA A 451 -0.11 -2.04 7.47
N VAL A 452 -0.20 -0.79 7.90
CA VAL A 452 0.94 0.15 7.87
C VAL A 452 2.13 -0.44 8.63
N GLY A 453 3.31 -0.38 8.02
CA GLY A 453 4.55 -0.94 8.57
C GLY A 453 4.71 -2.45 8.37
N SER A 454 3.77 -3.12 7.69
CA SER A 454 3.90 -4.54 7.33
C SER A 454 4.49 -4.77 5.94
N LEU A 455 4.75 -3.71 5.18
CA LEU A 455 5.46 -3.78 3.91
C LEU A 455 6.95 -4.08 4.19
N ASN A 456 7.33 -5.36 4.12
CA ASN A 456 8.71 -5.80 4.34
C ASN A 456 9.53 -5.85 3.05
N ASP A 457 8.85 -5.96 1.93
CA ASP A 457 9.39 -6.01 0.57
C ASP A 457 8.50 -5.14 -0.31
N TYR A 458 9.08 -4.27 -1.14
CA TYR A 458 8.33 -3.39 -2.02
C TYR A 458 7.50 -4.17 -3.06
N ASN A 459 7.87 -5.42 -3.33
CA ASN A 459 7.09 -6.36 -4.14
C ASN A 459 5.67 -6.62 -3.55
N ASP A 460 5.49 -6.50 -2.25
CA ASP A 460 4.16 -6.55 -1.61
C ASP A 460 3.25 -5.35 -1.98
N ALA A 461 3.79 -4.31 -2.63
CA ALA A 461 2.97 -3.23 -3.21
C ALA A 461 2.34 -3.60 -4.56
N SER A 462 2.75 -4.70 -5.19
CA SER A 462 2.24 -5.15 -6.49
C SER A 462 0.73 -5.34 -6.48
N MET A 463 0.02 -4.61 -7.34
CA MET A 463 -1.42 -4.82 -7.54
C MET A 463 -1.67 -6.20 -8.16
N VAL A 464 -2.64 -6.94 -7.61
CA VAL A 464 -3.07 -8.22 -8.18
C VAL A 464 -4.46 -8.06 -8.79
N MET A 465 -4.56 -8.37 -10.08
CA MET A 465 -5.79 -8.22 -10.86
C MET A 465 -6.13 -9.51 -11.60
N ARG A 466 -7.41 -9.80 -11.71
CA ARG A 466 -7.90 -10.84 -12.62
C ARG A 466 -8.55 -10.18 -13.83
N LEU A 467 -8.06 -10.52 -15.02
CA LEU A 467 -8.64 -10.11 -16.28
C LEU A 467 -9.49 -11.25 -16.82
N SER A 468 -10.64 -10.90 -17.39
CA SER A 468 -11.55 -11.87 -17.98
C SER A 468 -11.97 -11.42 -19.37
N VAL A 469 -11.86 -12.32 -20.36
CA VAL A 469 -12.30 -12.11 -21.72
C VAL A 469 -12.69 -13.47 -22.33
N ASN A 470 -13.77 -13.53 -23.08
CA ASN A 470 -14.27 -14.76 -23.75
C ASN A 470 -14.43 -15.97 -22.80
N GLY A 471 -14.77 -15.72 -21.51
CA GLY A 471 -14.90 -16.77 -20.50
C GLY A 471 -13.59 -17.34 -19.98
N LYS A 472 -12.45 -16.82 -20.39
CA LYS A 472 -11.11 -17.14 -19.90
C LYS A 472 -10.60 -16.07 -18.97
N THR A 473 -9.77 -16.47 -18.02
CA THR A 473 -9.23 -15.59 -16.98
C THR A 473 -7.72 -15.64 -16.94
N ILE A 474 -7.08 -14.50 -16.74
CA ILE A 474 -5.66 -14.40 -16.42
C ILE A 474 -5.46 -13.62 -15.11
N LEU A 475 -4.61 -14.15 -14.24
CA LEU A 475 -4.20 -13.48 -13.01
C LEU A 475 -2.90 -12.73 -13.27
N MET A 476 -2.99 -11.38 -13.24
CA MET A 476 -1.88 -10.45 -13.29
C MET A 476 -1.41 -10.19 -11.86
N THR A 477 -0.13 -10.37 -11.58
CA THR A 477 0.38 -10.45 -10.21
C THR A 477 1.52 -9.49 -9.91
N GLY A 478 2.10 -8.86 -10.96
CA GLY A 478 3.38 -8.16 -10.81
C GLY A 478 4.41 -9.06 -10.14
N ASP A 479 5.00 -8.58 -9.08
CA ASP A 479 6.00 -9.30 -8.29
C ASP A 479 5.51 -9.67 -6.89
N ALA A 480 4.18 -9.78 -6.72
CA ALA A 480 3.54 -10.05 -5.43
C ALA A 480 4.31 -11.07 -4.57
N ALA A 481 4.67 -10.64 -3.37
CA ALA A 481 5.50 -11.37 -2.42
C ALA A 481 4.67 -12.26 -1.47
N PRO A 482 5.27 -13.11 -0.65
CA PRO A 482 4.55 -14.08 0.18
C PRO A 482 3.52 -13.49 1.14
N ALA A 483 3.72 -12.26 1.66
CA ALA A 483 2.72 -11.62 2.53
C ALA A 483 1.42 -11.36 1.78
N THR A 484 1.51 -10.83 0.57
CA THR A 484 0.37 -10.65 -0.35
C THR A 484 -0.32 -11.98 -0.65
N TRP A 485 0.42 -13.04 -0.97
CA TRP A 485 -0.16 -14.34 -1.31
C TRP A 485 -0.85 -15.00 -0.12
N ASN A 486 -0.30 -14.88 1.08
CA ASN A 486 -0.94 -15.38 2.30
C ASN A 486 -2.27 -14.67 2.57
N LEU A 487 -2.31 -13.35 2.35
CA LEU A 487 -3.54 -12.56 2.47
C LEU A 487 -4.57 -12.97 1.41
N LEU A 488 -4.17 -13.07 0.14
CA LEU A 488 -5.05 -13.47 -0.97
C LEU A 488 -5.62 -14.89 -0.77
N ALA A 489 -4.79 -15.85 -0.36
CA ALA A 489 -5.22 -17.21 -0.07
C ALA A 489 -6.27 -17.25 1.05
N LYS A 490 -6.03 -16.51 2.14
CA LYS A 490 -6.97 -16.37 3.26
C LYS A 490 -8.27 -15.69 2.84
N LYS A 491 -8.18 -14.65 2.00
CA LYS A 491 -9.30 -13.80 1.59
C LYS A 491 -10.21 -14.50 0.58
N TYR A 492 -9.63 -15.12 -0.43
CA TYR A 492 -10.36 -15.61 -1.60
C TYR A 492 -10.41 -17.13 -1.77
N GLY A 493 -9.45 -17.87 -1.17
CA GLY A 493 -9.41 -19.33 -1.32
C GLY A 493 -9.51 -19.78 -2.79
N SER A 494 -10.45 -20.66 -3.09
CA SER A 494 -10.68 -21.21 -4.45
C SER A 494 -11.17 -20.17 -5.47
N TYR A 495 -11.59 -18.99 -5.06
CA TYR A 495 -11.96 -17.90 -5.96
C TYR A 495 -10.76 -17.37 -6.77
N LEU A 496 -9.51 -17.65 -6.31
CA LEU A 496 -8.29 -17.30 -7.04
C LEU A 496 -8.09 -18.11 -8.33
N LYS A 497 -8.87 -19.17 -8.57
CA LYS A 497 -8.73 -20.01 -9.78
C LYS A 497 -8.74 -19.14 -11.03
N SER A 498 -7.73 -19.36 -11.90
CA SER A 498 -7.57 -18.63 -13.16
C SER A 498 -6.98 -19.57 -14.21
N ASP A 499 -7.40 -19.43 -15.48
CA ASP A 499 -6.92 -20.26 -16.58
C ASP A 499 -5.44 -19.97 -16.86
N TYR A 500 -5.05 -18.70 -16.81
CA TYR A 500 -3.70 -18.24 -17.06
C TYR A 500 -3.13 -17.54 -15.83
N LEU A 501 -1.82 -17.66 -15.63
CA LEU A 501 -1.08 -16.97 -14.57
C LEU A 501 0.13 -16.23 -15.14
N GLN A 502 0.22 -14.91 -14.91
CA GLN A 502 1.49 -14.24 -15.00
C GLN A 502 2.30 -14.63 -13.75
N VAL A 503 3.44 -15.29 -13.95
CA VAL A 503 4.26 -15.80 -12.84
C VAL A 503 4.89 -14.64 -12.07
N PRO A 504 4.63 -14.51 -10.76
CA PRO A 504 5.11 -13.37 -9.99
C PRO A 504 6.63 -13.36 -9.83
N HIS A 505 7.18 -12.15 -9.78
CA HIS A 505 8.60 -11.89 -9.49
C HIS A 505 9.54 -12.69 -10.42
N HIS A 506 9.18 -12.79 -11.70
CA HIS A 506 9.94 -13.51 -12.74
C HIS A 506 10.24 -14.98 -12.39
N GLY A 507 9.51 -15.54 -11.40
CA GLY A 507 9.81 -16.83 -10.79
C GLY A 507 10.96 -16.80 -9.79
N ALA A 508 11.51 -15.63 -9.48
CA ALA A 508 12.61 -15.49 -8.53
C ALA A 508 12.17 -15.80 -7.08
N ARG A 509 13.17 -15.94 -6.21
CA ARG A 509 12.92 -16.15 -4.78
C ARG A 509 12.20 -14.93 -4.18
N GLY A 510 11.19 -15.17 -3.36
CA GLY A 510 10.33 -14.11 -2.81
C GLY A 510 9.08 -13.83 -3.64
N GLY A 511 8.86 -14.51 -4.78
CA GLY A 511 7.59 -14.50 -5.52
C GLY A 511 6.51 -15.35 -4.83
N GLY A 512 5.61 -15.97 -5.61
CA GLY A 512 4.47 -16.73 -5.14
C GLY A 512 4.74 -17.86 -4.14
N THR A 513 3.67 -18.49 -3.66
CA THR A 513 3.74 -19.64 -2.76
C THR A 513 3.10 -20.88 -3.39
N VAL A 514 3.53 -22.08 -2.98
CA VAL A 514 2.93 -23.34 -3.45
C VAL A 514 1.44 -23.40 -3.14
N GLU A 515 1.02 -22.90 -1.97
CA GLU A 515 -0.38 -22.86 -1.57
C GLU A 515 -1.21 -21.97 -2.51
N ALA A 516 -0.73 -20.76 -2.80
CA ALA A 516 -1.38 -19.87 -3.75
C ALA A 516 -1.51 -20.51 -5.14
N TYR A 517 -0.45 -21.15 -5.63
CA TYR A 517 -0.48 -21.82 -6.94
C TYR A 517 -1.44 -23.01 -6.99
N ARG A 518 -1.64 -23.73 -5.89
CA ARG A 518 -2.69 -24.77 -5.79
C ARG A 518 -4.09 -24.17 -5.89
N LEU A 519 -4.33 -23.02 -5.29
CA LEU A 519 -5.62 -22.33 -5.35
C LEU A 519 -5.90 -21.74 -6.74
N ILE A 520 -4.87 -21.16 -7.38
CA ILE A 520 -4.96 -20.60 -8.73
C ILE A 520 -5.15 -21.72 -9.76
N ALA A 521 -4.44 -22.83 -9.61
CA ALA A 521 -4.47 -24.02 -10.49
C ALA A 521 -4.48 -23.63 -11.99
N PRO A 522 -3.44 -22.90 -12.49
CA PRO A 522 -3.43 -22.38 -13.84
C PRO A 522 -3.24 -23.49 -14.87
N ASP A 523 -3.88 -23.33 -16.04
CA ASP A 523 -3.70 -24.21 -17.18
C ASP A 523 -2.45 -23.83 -18.01
N GLU A 524 -2.10 -22.52 -18.06
CA GLU A 524 -0.94 -21.97 -18.78
C GLU A 524 -0.24 -20.89 -17.97
N LEU A 525 1.08 -20.73 -18.21
CA LEU A 525 1.93 -19.75 -17.51
C LEU A 525 2.51 -18.74 -18.50
N PHE A 526 2.42 -17.46 -18.14
CA PHE A 526 3.16 -16.37 -18.76
C PHE A 526 4.30 -15.98 -17.81
N TRP A 527 5.53 -16.28 -18.23
CA TRP A 527 6.71 -16.10 -17.40
C TRP A 527 7.51 -14.88 -17.88
N PRO A 528 7.50 -13.76 -17.13
CA PRO A 528 8.18 -12.53 -17.53
C PRO A 528 9.69 -12.64 -17.29
N ALA A 529 10.33 -13.57 -17.95
CA ALA A 529 11.78 -13.85 -17.90
C ALA A 529 12.25 -14.45 -19.20
N GLY A 530 13.52 -14.19 -19.53
CA GLY A 530 14.23 -14.89 -20.60
C GLY A 530 14.61 -16.33 -20.21
N GLU A 531 15.06 -17.10 -21.21
CA GLU A 531 15.41 -18.52 -21.06
C GLU A 531 16.48 -18.76 -19.98
N ASN A 532 17.48 -17.86 -19.89
CA ASN A 532 18.58 -18.02 -18.95
C ASN A 532 18.12 -17.85 -17.51
N LEU A 533 17.29 -16.83 -17.21
CA LEU A 533 16.73 -16.63 -15.88
C LEU A 533 15.78 -17.77 -15.52
N PHE A 534 14.89 -18.17 -16.44
CA PHE A 534 13.99 -19.31 -16.23
C PHE A 534 14.75 -20.58 -15.84
N ARG A 535 15.82 -20.93 -16.59
CA ARG A 535 16.66 -22.09 -16.28
C ARG A 535 17.39 -21.95 -14.95
N TYR A 536 17.85 -20.75 -14.63
CA TYR A 536 18.55 -20.48 -13.39
C TYR A 536 17.63 -20.67 -12.17
N VAL A 537 16.45 -20.04 -12.16
CA VAL A 537 15.51 -20.15 -11.05
C VAL A 537 14.97 -21.58 -10.89
N ARG A 538 14.70 -22.26 -12.01
CA ARG A 538 14.13 -23.60 -12.06
C ARG A 538 15.10 -24.69 -11.68
N TYR A 539 16.31 -24.67 -12.23
CA TYR A 539 17.25 -25.79 -12.16
C TYR A 539 18.48 -25.52 -11.27
N THR A 540 18.93 -24.27 -11.18
CA THR A 540 20.11 -23.92 -10.38
C THR A 540 19.73 -23.55 -8.96
N GLN A 541 18.81 -22.62 -8.79
CA GLN A 541 18.30 -22.24 -7.47
C GLN A 541 17.27 -23.24 -6.91
N ASN A 542 16.62 -24.02 -7.77
CA ASN A 542 15.61 -25.03 -7.42
C ASN A 542 14.54 -24.46 -6.48
N ILE A 543 13.96 -23.29 -6.86
CA ILE A 543 12.96 -22.58 -6.09
C ILE A 543 11.66 -23.40 -6.05
N GLU A 544 11.21 -23.79 -4.86
CA GLU A 544 10.09 -24.73 -4.69
C GLU A 544 8.78 -24.28 -5.37
N PRO A 545 8.30 -23.03 -5.23
CA PRO A 545 7.10 -22.57 -5.94
C PRO A 545 7.24 -22.69 -7.47
N CYS A 546 8.40 -22.32 -8.04
CA CYS A 546 8.66 -22.47 -9.48
C CYS A 546 8.67 -23.91 -9.91
N LYS A 547 9.29 -24.78 -9.12
CA LYS A 547 9.29 -26.22 -9.36
C LYS A 547 7.87 -26.77 -9.38
N TYR A 548 7.04 -26.39 -8.40
CA TYR A 548 5.64 -26.79 -8.38
C TYR A 548 4.90 -26.44 -9.68
N LEU A 549 5.01 -25.18 -10.15
CA LEU A 549 4.39 -24.76 -11.40
C LEU A 549 4.86 -25.58 -12.60
N THR A 550 6.17 -25.77 -12.76
CA THR A 550 6.73 -26.51 -13.90
C THR A 550 6.53 -28.03 -13.81
N ASP A 551 6.23 -28.56 -12.63
CA ASP A 551 5.87 -29.98 -12.46
C ASP A 551 4.36 -30.21 -12.71
N THR A 552 3.53 -29.18 -12.60
CA THR A 552 2.06 -29.27 -12.75
C THR A 552 1.56 -28.77 -14.11
N VAL A 553 2.24 -27.82 -14.74
CA VAL A 553 1.89 -27.27 -16.05
C VAL A 553 2.85 -27.82 -17.10
N SER A 554 2.33 -28.32 -18.21
CA SER A 554 3.16 -28.90 -19.28
C SER A 554 4.05 -27.85 -19.97
N ASN A 555 5.24 -28.26 -20.43
CA ASN A 555 6.25 -27.32 -20.96
C ASN A 555 5.76 -26.52 -22.18
N ASP A 556 4.88 -27.08 -23.02
CA ASP A 556 4.29 -26.40 -24.16
C ASP A 556 3.29 -25.30 -23.81
N LYS A 557 2.90 -25.24 -22.53
CA LYS A 557 2.02 -24.23 -21.93
C LYS A 557 2.76 -23.22 -21.04
N ILE A 558 4.08 -23.23 -21.08
CA ILE A 558 4.93 -22.25 -20.39
C ILE A 558 5.47 -21.27 -21.42
N HIS A 559 4.99 -20.04 -21.37
CA HIS A 559 5.32 -18.98 -22.31
C HIS A 559 6.32 -18.03 -21.69
N LEU A 560 7.57 -18.04 -22.18
CA LEU A 560 8.62 -17.13 -21.71
C LEU A 560 8.56 -15.80 -22.48
N ALA A 561 8.97 -14.71 -21.84
CA ALA A 561 9.03 -13.38 -22.43
C ALA A 561 9.98 -13.33 -23.66
N GLY A 562 11.01 -14.13 -23.67
CA GLY A 562 12.00 -14.13 -24.74
C GLY A 562 13.05 -13.03 -24.55
N VAL A 563 13.78 -12.72 -25.63
CA VAL A 563 14.85 -11.72 -25.61
C VAL A 563 14.33 -10.34 -25.99
N ASN A 564 15.07 -9.32 -25.62
CA ASN A 564 14.86 -7.89 -25.85
C ASN A 564 13.92 -7.55 -27.03
N GLY A 565 12.72 -7.06 -26.73
CA GLY A 565 11.70 -6.67 -27.69
C GLY A 565 11.00 -7.81 -28.44
N LYS A 566 11.33 -9.08 -28.19
CA LYS A 566 10.60 -10.22 -28.75
C LYS A 566 9.20 -10.31 -28.12
N LEU A 567 8.21 -10.65 -28.94
CA LEU A 567 6.83 -10.87 -28.46
C LEU A 567 6.48 -12.35 -28.43
N THR A 568 5.81 -12.73 -27.35
CA THR A 568 5.01 -13.94 -27.28
C THR A 568 3.55 -13.53 -27.25
N SER A 569 2.78 -13.87 -28.30
CA SER A 569 1.35 -13.52 -28.39
C SER A 569 0.48 -14.70 -28.01
N PHE A 570 -0.69 -14.42 -27.45
CA PHE A 570 -1.68 -15.41 -27.08
C PHE A 570 -3.11 -14.88 -27.23
N ARG A 571 -4.06 -15.77 -27.41
CA ARG A 571 -5.48 -15.45 -27.50
C ARG A 571 -6.26 -16.20 -26.43
N PHE A 572 -7.30 -15.56 -25.94
CA PHE A 572 -8.19 -16.14 -24.94
C PHE A 572 -9.18 -17.12 -25.60
N ARG A 573 -8.81 -18.42 -25.61
CA ARG A 573 -9.58 -19.50 -26.29
C ARG A 573 -9.87 -20.67 -25.35
#